data_3ec101893db0f28292795f3eb871350d
#
_entry.id   3ec101893db0f28292795f3eb871350d
#
_cell.length_a   1.000
_cell.length_b   1.000
_cell.length_c   1.000
_cell.angle_alpha   90.00
_cell.angle_beta   90.00
_cell.angle_gamma   90.00
#
_symmetry.space_group_name_H-M   'P 1'
#
loop_
_entity.id
_entity.type
_entity.pdbx_description
1 polymer ?
#
loop_
_entity_poly.entity_id
_entity_poly.type
_entity_poly.pdbx_seq_one_letter_code
_entity_poly.pdbx_strand_id
1 'polypeptide(L)'
;MKVAVLGATGFIGRTLVPELAREHQVVAVSRTGTGLEDDRVKSVSGDVTDHTAMHRALAGIDVVYYLVHSLGASDFSERDKRAAATVADEAERAGVSQIVYLGGLGDDRSNLSPHLRSRAETATTLEHGAVPVTTLRAAMVVGRGSAGFETIVALVDRLPVMIAPKWVSMPTQPIALTDVIAYLAGVAGHDGAIGETFDLGGPDVLTYREMIERIVALRGRRRAIVEVPILSPRLSSYWLHLVTPVRAGVARPLVEGLRNPTVVRDDRIRQLLPRALTSFNAAASAALDQM
;
A
#
# COMPACT_ATOMS: atom_id res chain seq x y z
N MET A 1 23.55 -4.34 -3.80
CA MET A 1 23.01 -5.07 -2.64
C MET A 1 22.18 -6.24 -3.12
N LYS A 2 21.91 -7.18 -2.26
CA LYS A 2 20.96 -8.26 -2.50
C LYS A 2 19.70 -8.01 -1.67
N VAL A 3 18.55 -7.86 -2.33
CA VAL A 3 17.31 -7.47 -1.67
C VAL A 3 16.25 -8.55 -1.81
N ALA A 4 15.42 -8.76 -0.79
CA ALA A 4 14.26 -9.65 -0.88
C ALA A 4 12.97 -8.83 -0.90
N VAL A 5 12.04 -9.17 -1.80
CA VAL A 5 10.71 -8.55 -1.87
C VAL A 5 9.66 -9.59 -1.50
N LEU A 6 9.14 -9.51 -0.28
CA LEU A 6 8.06 -10.34 0.22
C LEU A 6 6.72 -9.76 -0.24
N GLY A 7 5.94 -10.53 -0.98
CA GLY A 7 4.73 -10.05 -1.66
C GLY A 7 5.01 -9.51 -3.08
N ALA A 8 6.01 -10.06 -3.76
CA ALA A 8 6.47 -9.64 -5.08
C ALA A 8 5.38 -9.65 -6.18
N THR A 9 4.35 -10.50 -6.06
CA THR A 9 3.21 -10.56 -7.01
C THR A 9 2.09 -9.59 -6.70
N GLY A 10 2.17 -8.87 -5.58
CA GLY A 10 1.19 -7.86 -5.16
C GLY A 10 1.22 -6.59 -6.00
N PHE A 11 0.27 -5.68 -5.75
CA PHE A 11 0.12 -4.41 -6.46
C PHE A 11 1.43 -3.59 -6.47
N ILE A 12 2.06 -3.41 -5.33
CA ILE A 12 3.34 -2.69 -5.22
C ILE A 12 4.51 -3.56 -5.71
N GLY A 13 4.56 -4.83 -5.26
CA GLY A 13 5.69 -5.72 -5.51
C GLY A 13 5.99 -5.94 -6.99
N ARG A 14 4.96 -6.11 -7.83
CA ARG A 14 5.13 -6.31 -9.28
C ARG A 14 5.78 -5.13 -10.00
N THR A 15 5.65 -3.92 -9.44
CA THR A 15 6.26 -2.71 -10.00
C THR A 15 7.61 -2.43 -9.34
N LEU A 16 7.77 -2.78 -8.06
CA LEU A 16 9.01 -2.56 -7.33
C LEU A 16 10.13 -3.52 -7.75
N VAL A 17 9.80 -4.80 -7.98
CA VAL A 17 10.80 -5.82 -8.37
C VAL A 17 11.62 -5.41 -9.59
N PRO A 18 11.04 -5.05 -10.74
CA PRO A 18 11.81 -4.62 -11.89
C PRO A 18 12.57 -3.30 -11.66
N GLU A 19 12.06 -2.39 -10.83
CA GLU A 19 12.76 -1.16 -10.48
C GLU A 19 14.05 -1.45 -9.69
N LEU A 20 13.93 -2.29 -8.65
CA LEU A 20 15.08 -2.71 -7.84
C LEU A 20 16.11 -3.52 -8.64
N ALA A 21 15.67 -4.30 -9.62
CA ALA A 21 16.55 -5.11 -10.46
C ALA A 21 17.46 -4.28 -11.37
N ARG A 22 17.22 -2.98 -11.51
CA ARG A 22 18.12 -2.08 -12.25
C ARG A 22 19.50 -1.97 -11.58
N GLU A 23 19.53 -1.99 -10.24
CA GLU A 23 20.74 -1.73 -9.46
C GLU A 23 21.09 -2.86 -8.47
N HIS A 24 20.14 -3.76 -8.17
CA HIS A 24 20.28 -4.77 -7.12
C HIS A 24 20.02 -6.18 -7.65
N GLN A 25 20.52 -7.20 -6.92
CA GLN A 25 20.05 -8.57 -7.07
C GLN A 25 18.78 -8.75 -6.24
N VAL A 26 17.68 -9.21 -6.85
CA VAL A 26 16.37 -9.29 -6.23
C VAL A 26 15.95 -10.74 -6.03
N VAL A 27 15.58 -11.09 -4.80
CA VAL A 27 14.86 -12.33 -4.48
C VAL A 27 13.39 -11.99 -4.36
N ALA A 28 12.60 -12.35 -5.36
CA ALA A 28 11.18 -12.08 -5.44
C ALA A 28 10.38 -13.23 -4.82
N VAL A 29 9.81 -13.00 -3.61
CA VAL A 29 9.13 -14.03 -2.83
C VAL A 29 7.62 -13.89 -2.94
N SER A 30 6.95 -14.97 -3.30
CA SER A 30 5.49 -15.10 -3.27
C SER A 30 5.08 -16.56 -3.00
N ARG A 31 3.81 -16.79 -2.68
CA ARG A 31 3.31 -18.14 -2.36
C ARG A 31 3.40 -19.14 -3.53
N THR A 32 3.30 -18.66 -4.75
CA THR A 32 3.26 -19.50 -5.97
C THR A 32 4.44 -19.29 -6.90
N GLY A 33 5.45 -18.52 -6.47
CA GLY A 33 6.48 -18.01 -7.38
C GLY A 33 5.96 -16.81 -8.20
N THR A 34 6.87 -16.07 -8.83
CA THR A 34 6.50 -14.84 -9.57
C THR A 34 6.43 -15.04 -11.08
N GLY A 35 7.04 -16.11 -11.60
CA GLY A 35 7.26 -16.29 -13.04
C GLY A 35 8.19 -15.24 -13.66
N LEU A 36 8.75 -14.32 -12.84
CA LEU A 36 9.74 -13.34 -13.27
C LEU A 36 11.12 -13.99 -13.12
N GLU A 37 11.71 -14.36 -14.23
CA GLU A 37 13.10 -14.80 -14.30
C GLU A 37 13.87 -13.80 -15.15
N ASP A 38 14.85 -13.18 -14.54
CA ASP A 38 15.78 -12.24 -15.16
C ASP A 38 17.16 -12.51 -14.53
N ASP A 39 18.24 -12.11 -15.17
CA ASP A 39 19.62 -12.27 -14.67
C ASP A 39 19.82 -11.71 -13.25
N ARG A 40 19.01 -10.73 -12.86
CA ARG A 40 19.03 -10.08 -11.54
C ARG A 40 17.84 -10.42 -10.64
N VAL A 41 16.85 -11.18 -11.10
CA VAL A 41 15.65 -11.54 -10.35
C VAL A 41 15.55 -13.04 -10.18
N LYS A 42 15.64 -13.51 -8.94
CA LYS A 42 15.39 -14.90 -8.58
C LYS A 42 13.98 -15.03 -7.98
N SER A 43 13.12 -15.82 -8.62
CA SER A 43 11.80 -16.14 -8.08
C SER A 43 11.88 -17.27 -7.02
N VAL A 44 11.27 -17.03 -5.86
CA VAL A 44 11.22 -18.00 -4.76
C VAL A 44 9.79 -18.18 -4.28
N SER A 45 9.36 -19.44 -4.18
CA SER A 45 8.08 -19.79 -3.54
C SER A 45 8.25 -19.91 -2.04
N GLY A 46 7.39 -19.21 -1.26
CA GLY A 46 7.40 -19.27 0.20
C GLY A 46 6.22 -18.54 0.83
N ASP A 47 5.71 -19.09 1.94
CA ASP A 47 4.73 -18.39 2.78
C ASP A 47 5.50 -17.65 3.89
N VAL A 48 5.18 -16.38 4.09
CA VAL A 48 5.82 -15.53 5.10
C VAL A 48 5.54 -15.94 6.55
N THR A 49 4.59 -16.86 6.76
CA THR A 49 4.31 -17.45 8.07
C THR A 49 5.12 -18.74 8.33
N ASP A 50 5.89 -19.21 7.34
CA ASP A 50 6.73 -20.40 7.44
C ASP A 50 8.18 -20.02 7.69
N HIS A 51 8.67 -20.28 8.91
CA HIS A 51 10.06 -20.01 9.32
C HIS A 51 11.09 -20.67 8.39
N THR A 52 10.87 -21.93 7.99
CA THR A 52 11.80 -22.64 7.11
C THR A 52 11.88 -22.02 5.73
N ALA A 53 10.73 -21.60 5.18
CA ALA A 53 10.69 -20.90 3.90
C ALA A 53 11.39 -19.54 3.98
N MET A 54 11.14 -18.76 5.04
CA MET A 54 11.78 -17.46 5.24
C MET A 54 13.26 -17.58 5.53
N HIS A 55 13.70 -18.54 6.34
CA HIS A 55 15.12 -18.81 6.55
C HIS A 55 15.88 -19.00 5.23
N ARG A 56 15.33 -19.80 4.33
CA ARG A 56 15.95 -20.03 3.00
C ARG A 56 15.88 -18.81 2.08
N ALA A 57 14.77 -18.08 2.12
CA ALA A 57 14.55 -16.91 1.25
C ALA A 57 15.43 -15.71 1.66
N LEU A 58 15.73 -15.57 2.96
CA LEU A 58 16.47 -14.44 3.51
C LEU A 58 17.98 -14.69 3.65
N ALA A 59 18.46 -15.89 3.33
CA ALA A 59 19.89 -16.21 3.40
C ALA A 59 20.74 -15.29 2.50
N GLY A 60 21.63 -14.50 3.12
CA GLY A 60 22.53 -13.55 2.48
C GLY A 60 21.82 -12.37 1.82
N ILE A 61 20.67 -11.95 2.36
CA ILE A 61 19.93 -10.75 1.98
C ILE A 61 20.41 -9.58 2.83
N ASP A 62 20.64 -8.42 2.20
CA ASP A 62 21.01 -7.17 2.87
C ASP A 62 19.77 -6.40 3.33
N VAL A 63 18.73 -6.29 2.48
CA VAL A 63 17.51 -5.51 2.73
C VAL A 63 16.27 -6.33 2.40
N VAL A 64 15.28 -6.32 3.29
CA VAL A 64 13.98 -6.98 3.11
C VAL A 64 12.87 -5.96 2.90
N TYR A 65 12.13 -6.05 1.80
CA TYR A 65 10.89 -5.32 1.58
C TYR A 65 9.70 -6.16 2.05
N TYR A 66 9.03 -5.70 3.09
CA TYR A 66 7.82 -6.34 3.59
C TYR A 66 6.56 -5.69 2.99
N LEU A 67 5.98 -6.32 1.97
CA LEU A 67 4.80 -5.83 1.24
C LEU A 67 3.59 -6.77 1.37
N VAL A 68 3.64 -7.70 2.31
CA VAL A 68 2.57 -8.69 2.51
C VAL A 68 1.44 -8.09 3.32
N HIS A 69 0.22 -8.40 2.88
CA HIS A 69 -0.99 -8.02 3.57
C HIS A 69 -2.12 -8.99 3.26
N SER A 70 -2.81 -9.49 4.30
CA SER A 70 -3.84 -10.53 4.19
C SER A 70 -5.27 -9.97 4.07
N LEU A 71 -5.47 -8.78 3.49
CA LEU A 71 -6.79 -8.19 3.25
C LEU A 71 -7.72 -9.20 2.56
N GLY A 72 -8.89 -9.42 3.18
CA GLY A 72 -9.91 -10.34 2.65
C GLY A 72 -10.05 -11.65 3.43
N ALA A 73 -9.14 -11.98 4.34
CA ALA A 73 -9.32 -13.04 5.30
C ALA A 73 -10.08 -12.52 6.55
N SER A 74 -10.88 -13.36 7.18
CA SER A 74 -11.61 -12.98 8.41
C SER A 74 -10.67 -12.76 9.61
N ASP A 75 -9.51 -13.41 9.59
CA ASP A 75 -8.46 -13.41 10.62
C ASP A 75 -7.20 -12.61 10.18
N PHE A 76 -7.37 -11.64 9.28
CA PHE A 76 -6.26 -10.94 8.64
C PHE A 76 -5.27 -10.31 9.64
N SER A 77 -5.75 -9.73 10.75
CA SER A 77 -4.89 -9.09 11.74
C SER A 77 -3.94 -10.07 12.43
N GLU A 78 -4.45 -11.22 12.90
CA GLU A 78 -3.63 -12.27 13.53
C GLU A 78 -2.64 -12.90 12.55
N ARG A 79 -3.07 -13.02 11.30
CA ARG A 79 -2.24 -13.56 10.23
C ARG A 79 -1.11 -12.63 9.85
N ASP A 80 -1.40 -11.33 9.71
CA ASP A 80 -0.42 -10.29 9.42
C ASP A 80 0.58 -10.16 10.57
N LYS A 81 0.13 -10.23 11.83
CA LYS A 81 0.99 -10.22 13.02
C LYS A 81 1.95 -11.42 13.06
N ARG A 82 1.44 -12.66 12.83
CA ARG A 82 2.32 -13.85 12.76
C ARG A 82 3.34 -13.74 11.65
N ALA A 83 2.91 -13.30 10.47
CA ALA A 83 3.80 -13.13 9.32
C ALA A 83 4.91 -12.12 9.62
N ALA A 84 4.57 -10.99 10.24
CA ALA A 84 5.54 -9.98 10.63
C ALA A 84 6.54 -10.53 11.66
N ALA A 85 6.08 -11.26 12.69
CA ALA A 85 6.95 -11.88 13.69
C ALA A 85 7.91 -12.89 13.06
N THR A 86 7.40 -13.80 12.22
CA THR A 86 8.24 -14.78 11.51
C THR A 86 9.32 -14.09 10.67
N VAL A 87 8.96 -13.02 9.95
CA VAL A 87 9.92 -12.29 9.10
C VAL A 87 10.94 -11.55 9.95
N ALA A 88 10.55 -10.91 11.05
CA ALA A 88 11.47 -10.23 11.97
C ALA A 88 12.51 -11.21 12.54
N ASP A 89 12.06 -12.37 13.05
CA ASP A 89 12.93 -13.42 13.60
C ASP A 89 13.93 -13.95 12.56
N GLU A 90 13.45 -14.26 11.34
CA GLU A 90 14.31 -14.83 10.30
C GLU A 90 15.23 -13.79 9.65
N ALA A 91 14.81 -12.52 9.58
CA ALA A 91 15.66 -11.41 9.15
C ALA A 91 16.84 -11.18 10.12
N GLU A 92 16.58 -11.23 11.44
CA GLU A 92 17.63 -11.17 12.47
C GLU A 92 18.62 -12.33 12.33
N ARG A 93 18.12 -13.57 12.23
CA ARG A 93 18.96 -14.76 12.05
C ARG A 93 19.80 -14.73 10.77
N ALA A 94 19.27 -14.13 9.71
CA ALA A 94 19.96 -14.01 8.43
C ALA A 94 20.98 -12.86 8.39
N GLY A 95 21.02 -11.99 9.43
CA GLY A 95 21.89 -10.82 9.48
C GLY A 95 21.47 -9.70 8.52
N VAL A 96 20.16 -9.59 8.24
CA VAL A 96 19.60 -8.50 7.42
C VAL A 96 19.89 -7.16 8.09
N SER A 97 20.31 -6.17 7.31
CA SER A 97 20.67 -4.84 7.84
C SER A 97 19.49 -3.86 7.93
N GLN A 98 18.42 -4.09 7.13
CA GLN A 98 17.25 -3.21 7.09
C GLN A 98 16.00 -3.97 6.65
N ILE A 99 14.88 -3.69 7.31
CA ILE A 99 13.55 -4.05 6.80
C ILE A 99 12.87 -2.77 6.32
N VAL A 100 12.36 -2.76 5.08
CA VAL A 100 11.55 -1.66 4.52
C VAL A 100 10.09 -2.11 4.52
N TYR A 101 9.26 -1.42 5.27
CA TYR A 101 7.82 -1.70 5.38
C TYR A 101 6.98 -0.60 4.75
N LEU A 102 6.02 -0.96 3.91
CA LEU A 102 5.02 -0.04 3.40
C LEU A 102 3.72 -0.18 4.20
N GLY A 103 3.46 0.77 5.08
CA GLY A 103 2.29 0.87 5.92
C GLY A 103 1.20 1.78 5.34
N GLY A 104 0.11 1.97 6.09
CA GLY A 104 -0.95 2.94 5.79
C GLY A 104 -0.77 4.23 6.59
N LEU A 105 -1.03 5.37 5.94
CA LEU A 105 -1.07 6.65 6.62
C LEU A 105 -2.37 6.78 7.43
N GLY A 106 -2.26 7.16 8.69
CA GLY A 106 -3.37 7.41 9.61
C GLY A 106 -2.89 8.11 10.87
N ASP A 107 -3.80 8.76 11.58
CA ASP A 107 -3.49 9.39 12.87
C ASP A 107 -3.53 8.33 13.99
N ASP A 108 -2.38 8.06 14.60
CA ASP A 108 -2.24 7.11 15.72
C ASP A 108 -3.07 7.49 16.97
N ARG A 109 -3.53 8.75 17.03
CA ARG A 109 -4.38 9.29 18.11
C ARG A 109 -5.87 9.11 17.84
N SER A 110 -6.25 8.70 16.64
CA SER A 110 -7.65 8.52 16.25
C SER A 110 -8.09 7.07 16.43
N ASN A 111 -9.39 6.87 16.50
CA ASN A 111 -9.98 5.53 16.48
C ASN A 111 -9.79 4.92 15.08
N LEU A 112 -8.62 4.34 14.85
CA LEU A 112 -8.24 3.75 13.57
C LEU A 112 -9.23 2.66 13.15
N SER A 113 -9.52 2.60 11.86
CA SER A 113 -10.23 1.46 11.29
C SER A 113 -9.47 0.16 11.56
N PRO A 114 -10.13 -1.01 11.61
CA PRO A 114 -9.46 -2.29 11.81
C PRO A 114 -8.31 -2.52 10.84
N HIS A 115 -8.46 -2.07 9.59
CA HIS A 115 -7.42 -2.15 8.57
C HIS A 115 -6.18 -1.31 8.92
N LEU A 116 -6.35 -0.01 9.23
CA LEU A 116 -5.23 0.87 9.58
C LEU A 116 -4.57 0.42 10.88
N ARG A 117 -5.35 -0.10 11.84
CA ARG A 117 -4.83 -0.67 13.08
C ARG A 117 -3.94 -1.88 12.81
N SER A 118 -4.39 -2.84 12.00
CA SER A 118 -3.56 -4.00 11.61
C SER A 118 -2.25 -3.59 10.93
N ARG A 119 -2.28 -2.51 10.12
CA ARG A 119 -1.07 -1.97 9.50
C ARG A 119 -0.10 -1.39 10.52
N ALA A 120 -0.60 -0.65 11.51
CA ALA A 120 0.20 -0.13 12.62
C ALA A 120 0.76 -1.26 13.50
N GLU A 121 -0.06 -2.26 13.83
CA GLU A 121 0.37 -3.46 14.58
C GLU A 121 1.45 -4.26 13.84
N THR A 122 1.37 -4.35 12.50
CA THR A 122 2.40 -4.99 11.67
C THR A 122 3.73 -4.22 11.78
N ALA A 123 3.71 -2.88 11.68
CA ALA A 123 4.91 -2.06 11.87
C ALA A 123 5.54 -2.32 13.23
N THR A 124 4.76 -2.18 14.30
CA THR A 124 5.22 -2.43 15.68
C THR A 124 5.77 -3.85 15.86
N THR A 125 5.16 -4.87 15.24
CA THR A 125 5.65 -6.24 15.33
C THR A 125 7.01 -6.41 14.65
N LEU A 126 7.21 -5.81 13.48
CA LEU A 126 8.51 -5.81 12.80
C LEU A 126 9.58 -5.07 13.64
N GLU A 127 9.22 -3.92 14.21
CA GLU A 127 10.10 -3.07 15.05
C GLU A 127 10.51 -3.71 16.39
N HIS A 128 9.80 -4.75 16.85
CA HIS A 128 10.19 -5.51 18.04
C HIS A 128 11.39 -6.46 17.79
N GLY A 129 11.72 -6.73 16.52
CA GLY A 129 12.93 -7.46 16.14
C GLY A 129 14.19 -6.61 16.27
N ALA A 130 15.37 -7.22 16.16
CA ALA A 130 16.64 -6.52 16.27
C ALA A 130 17.03 -5.78 14.98
N VAL A 131 16.39 -6.08 13.84
CA VAL A 131 16.69 -5.44 12.55
C VAL A 131 15.99 -4.08 12.46
N PRO A 132 16.71 -2.98 12.13
CA PRO A 132 16.09 -1.67 11.98
C PRO A 132 15.01 -1.66 10.89
N VAL A 133 13.84 -1.07 11.18
CA VAL A 133 12.70 -1.01 10.25
C VAL A 133 12.53 0.41 9.73
N THR A 134 12.61 0.58 8.41
CA THR A 134 12.19 1.80 7.73
C THR A 134 10.72 1.69 7.37
N THR A 135 9.87 2.46 8.02
CA THR A 135 8.42 2.43 7.80
C THR A 135 7.98 3.59 6.91
N LEU A 136 7.44 3.29 5.72
CA LEU A 136 6.83 4.26 4.82
C LEU A 136 5.31 4.17 4.94
N ARG A 137 4.64 5.23 5.41
CA ARG A 137 3.18 5.27 5.59
C ARG A 137 2.54 6.02 4.43
N ALA A 138 1.84 5.32 3.54
CA ALA A 138 1.20 5.92 2.39
C ALA A 138 -0.31 6.11 2.58
N ALA A 139 -0.84 7.22 2.07
CA ALA A 139 -2.26 7.40 1.82
C ALA A 139 -2.72 6.50 0.66
N MET A 140 -3.82 6.83 -0.03
CA MET A 140 -4.25 6.07 -1.20
C MET A 140 -3.19 6.14 -2.31
N VAL A 141 -2.70 4.98 -2.73
CA VAL A 141 -1.79 4.88 -3.88
C VAL A 141 -2.61 4.84 -5.17
N VAL A 142 -2.33 5.77 -6.09
CA VAL A 142 -3.01 5.92 -7.36
C VAL A 142 -2.23 5.19 -8.45
N GLY A 143 -2.85 4.16 -9.03
CA GLY A 143 -2.24 3.35 -10.08
C GLY A 143 -3.10 2.15 -10.46
N ARG A 144 -2.84 1.55 -11.61
CA ARG A 144 -3.51 0.32 -12.04
C ARG A 144 -3.21 -0.83 -11.08
N GLY A 145 -4.25 -1.52 -10.61
CA GLY A 145 -4.17 -2.59 -9.61
C GLY A 145 -4.36 -2.11 -8.17
N SER A 146 -4.50 -0.81 -7.94
CA SER A 146 -4.86 -0.26 -6.63
C SER A 146 -6.34 -0.50 -6.34
N ALA A 147 -6.65 -1.35 -5.38
CA ALA A 147 -8.04 -1.68 -5.04
C ALA A 147 -8.87 -0.44 -4.65
N GLY A 148 -8.28 0.52 -3.94
CA GLY A 148 -8.93 1.77 -3.56
C GLY A 148 -9.24 2.64 -4.78
N PHE A 149 -8.25 2.88 -5.64
CA PHE A 149 -8.42 3.67 -6.85
C PHE A 149 -9.39 3.01 -7.83
N GLU A 150 -9.25 1.70 -8.09
CA GLU A 150 -10.14 0.95 -8.99
C GLU A 150 -11.59 0.91 -8.48
N THR A 151 -11.79 0.92 -7.15
CA THR A 151 -13.13 1.06 -6.57
C THR A 151 -13.76 2.39 -6.96
N ILE A 152 -13.03 3.50 -6.86
CA ILE A 152 -13.54 4.82 -7.26
C ILE A 152 -13.84 4.86 -8.75
N VAL A 153 -12.94 4.35 -9.59
CA VAL A 153 -13.15 4.28 -11.05
C VAL A 153 -14.39 3.47 -11.38
N ALA A 154 -14.59 2.31 -10.78
CA ALA A 154 -15.76 1.46 -11.01
C ALA A 154 -17.07 2.15 -10.60
N LEU A 155 -17.06 2.93 -9.51
CA LEU A 155 -18.22 3.75 -9.11
C LEU A 155 -18.54 4.82 -10.17
N VAL A 156 -17.52 5.54 -10.63
CA VAL A 156 -17.67 6.56 -11.69
C VAL A 156 -18.19 5.95 -12.98
N ASP A 157 -17.70 4.79 -13.37
CA ASP A 157 -18.10 4.16 -14.64
C ASP A 157 -19.53 3.61 -14.61
N ARG A 158 -19.99 3.08 -13.48
CA ARG A 158 -21.25 2.36 -13.37
C ARG A 158 -22.44 3.18 -12.88
N LEU A 159 -22.18 4.23 -12.08
CA LEU A 159 -23.25 4.95 -11.41
C LEU A 159 -23.48 6.35 -12.00
N PRO A 160 -24.66 6.62 -12.55
CA PRO A 160 -25.04 7.98 -12.99
C PRO A 160 -25.24 8.93 -11.79
N VAL A 161 -25.71 8.40 -10.66
CA VAL A 161 -25.87 9.11 -9.38
C VAL A 161 -25.21 8.31 -8.28
N MET A 162 -24.30 8.95 -7.55
CA MET A 162 -23.60 8.37 -6.41
C MET A 162 -24.16 8.95 -5.12
N ILE A 163 -24.68 8.08 -4.26
CA ILE A 163 -25.11 8.44 -2.91
C ILE A 163 -23.90 8.24 -2.01
N ALA A 164 -23.37 9.32 -1.45
CA ALA A 164 -22.15 9.30 -0.66
C ALA A 164 -22.41 9.67 0.81
N PRO A 165 -21.82 8.94 1.76
CA PRO A 165 -21.87 9.31 3.18
C PRO A 165 -20.96 10.52 3.45
N LYS A 166 -21.11 11.15 4.63
CA LYS A 166 -20.30 12.32 5.05
C LYS A 166 -18.77 12.12 4.98
N TRP A 167 -18.27 10.87 5.09
CA TRP A 167 -16.83 10.62 5.00
C TRP A 167 -16.25 10.89 3.60
N VAL A 168 -17.07 11.06 2.58
CA VAL A 168 -16.60 11.45 1.24
C VAL A 168 -15.88 12.82 1.26
N SER A 169 -16.16 13.64 2.28
CA SER A 169 -15.54 14.94 2.51
C SER A 169 -14.28 14.88 3.40
N MET A 170 -13.83 13.66 3.81
CA MET A 170 -12.59 13.51 4.58
C MET A 170 -11.37 13.80 3.70
N PRO A 171 -10.40 14.59 4.22
CA PRO A 171 -9.18 14.91 3.49
C PRO A 171 -8.25 13.70 3.42
N THR A 172 -7.66 13.51 2.26
CA THR A 172 -6.62 12.52 1.98
C THR A 172 -5.55 13.14 1.09
N GLN A 173 -4.35 12.60 1.12
CA GLN A 173 -3.25 13.05 0.28
C GLN A 173 -2.75 11.91 -0.61
N PRO A 174 -3.50 11.59 -1.69
CA PRO A 174 -3.18 10.46 -2.56
C PRO A 174 -1.79 10.63 -3.19
N ILE A 175 -1.12 9.51 -3.43
CA ILE A 175 0.23 9.49 -4.02
C ILE A 175 0.26 8.58 -5.25
N ALA A 176 0.99 8.97 -6.29
CA ALA A 176 1.18 8.15 -7.48
C ALA A 176 1.99 6.87 -7.16
N LEU A 177 1.63 5.75 -7.79
CA LEU A 177 2.39 4.50 -7.67
C LEU A 177 3.88 4.69 -8.03
N THR A 178 4.18 5.45 -9.07
CA THR A 178 5.55 5.75 -9.50
C THR A 178 6.37 6.45 -8.41
N ASP A 179 5.73 7.35 -7.64
CA ASP A 179 6.39 8.07 -6.56
C ASP A 179 6.63 7.16 -5.34
N VAL A 180 5.66 6.29 -5.02
CA VAL A 180 5.84 5.28 -3.97
C VAL A 180 6.98 4.32 -4.30
N ILE A 181 7.04 3.84 -5.55
CA ILE A 181 8.11 2.94 -5.99
C ILE A 181 9.48 3.61 -5.89
N ALA A 182 9.59 4.87 -6.30
CA ALA A 182 10.85 5.58 -6.22
C ALA A 182 11.28 5.85 -4.76
N TYR A 183 10.36 6.16 -3.85
CA TYR A 183 10.70 6.27 -2.42
C TYR A 183 11.10 4.92 -1.84
N LEU A 184 10.38 3.83 -2.16
CA LEU A 184 10.74 2.48 -1.72
C LEU A 184 12.16 2.10 -2.20
N ALA A 185 12.48 2.35 -3.47
CA ALA A 185 13.80 2.07 -4.00
C ALA A 185 14.89 2.95 -3.36
N GLY A 186 14.60 4.25 -3.13
CA GLY A 186 15.57 5.20 -2.62
C GLY A 186 15.93 5.05 -1.13
N VAL A 187 15.08 4.42 -0.31
CA VAL A 187 15.37 4.22 1.12
C VAL A 187 16.22 2.99 1.41
N ALA A 188 16.44 2.10 0.45
CA ALA A 188 17.22 0.89 0.64
C ALA A 188 18.70 1.20 0.90
N GLY A 189 19.19 0.85 2.09
CA GLY A 189 20.58 1.09 2.50
C GLY A 189 20.94 2.58 2.64
N HIS A 190 19.93 3.47 2.69
CA HIS A 190 20.17 4.90 2.90
C HIS A 190 20.26 5.19 4.40
N ASP A 191 21.43 5.64 4.87
CA ASP A 191 21.71 5.85 6.31
C ASP A 191 20.67 6.71 7.03
N GLY A 192 20.19 7.78 6.37
CA GLY A 192 19.16 8.66 6.93
C GLY A 192 17.74 8.09 6.92
N ALA A 193 17.55 6.87 6.38
CA ALA A 193 16.26 6.19 6.34
C ALA A 193 16.19 4.97 7.26
N ILE A 194 17.33 4.40 7.65
CA ILE A 194 17.39 3.18 8.46
C ILE A 194 16.77 3.43 9.84
N GLY A 195 15.77 2.64 10.19
CA GLY A 195 15.08 2.75 11.49
C GLY A 195 14.09 3.91 11.60
N GLU A 196 13.84 4.65 10.52
CA GLU A 196 12.99 5.85 10.52
C GLU A 196 11.60 5.59 9.96
N THR A 197 10.64 6.39 10.40
CA THR A 197 9.26 6.40 9.87
C THR A 197 9.01 7.68 9.09
N PHE A 198 8.43 7.55 7.88
CA PHE A 198 8.11 8.66 7.00
C PHE A 198 6.68 8.56 6.47
N ASP A 199 6.05 9.72 6.29
CA ASP A 199 4.75 9.84 5.63
C ASP A 199 4.92 10.06 4.13
N LEU A 200 4.15 9.31 3.32
CA LEU A 200 4.11 9.44 1.87
C LEU A 200 2.79 10.02 1.40
N GLY A 201 2.84 11.17 0.74
CA GLY A 201 1.70 11.80 0.09
C GLY A 201 2.12 12.54 -1.17
N GLY A 202 1.22 12.62 -2.13
CA GLY A 202 1.41 13.38 -3.36
C GLY A 202 1.38 14.90 -3.12
N PRO A 203 1.39 15.71 -4.20
CA PRO A 203 1.35 17.17 -4.08
C PRO A 203 -0.05 17.69 -3.74
N ASP A 204 -1.10 16.92 -4.02
CA ASP A 204 -2.50 17.34 -3.84
C ASP A 204 -3.06 16.81 -2.52
N VAL A 205 -3.66 17.68 -1.70
CA VAL A 205 -4.56 17.30 -0.61
C VAL A 205 -5.98 17.42 -1.12
N LEU A 206 -6.73 16.32 -1.15
CA LEU A 206 -8.06 16.22 -1.74
C LEU A 206 -9.01 15.53 -0.78
N THR A 207 -10.30 15.79 -0.95
CA THR A 207 -11.35 14.92 -0.40
C THR A 207 -11.62 13.75 -1.36
N TYR A 208 -12.24 12.69 -0.87
CA TYR A 208 -12.69 11.60 -1.75
C TYR A 208 -13.70 12.08 -2.79
N ARG A 209 -14.51 13.10 -2.44
CA ARG A 209 -15.43 13.77 -3.37
C ARG A 209 -14.65 14.40 -4.53
N GLU A 210 -13.66 15.21 -4.24
CA GLU A 210 -12.84 15.87 -5.27
C GLU A 210 -12.10 14.84 -6.14
N MET A 211 -11.61 13.76 -5.57
CA MET A 211 -11.02 12.67 -6.36
C MET A 211 -12.04 12.05 -7.33
N ILE A 212 -13.26 11.79 -6.88
CA ILE A 212 -14.34 11.27 -7.73
C ILE A 212 -14.66 12.28 -8.85
N GLU A 213 -14.81 13.56 -8.52
CA GLU A 213 -15.11 14.62 -9.49
C GLU A 213 -14.01 14.76 -10.55
N ARG A 214 -12.72 14.68 -10.14
CA ARG A 214 -11.59 14.69 -11.07
C ARG A 214 -11.57 13.45 -11.98
N ILE A 215 -11.88 12.27 -11.47
CA ILE A 215 -11.99 11.04 -12.30
C ILE A 215 -13.18 11.13 -13.26
N VAL A 216 -14.32 11.69 -12.82
CA VAL A 216 -15.50 11.95 -13.68
C VAL A 216 -15.09 12.85 -14.86
N ALA A 217 -14.34 13.92 -14.59
CA ALA A 217 -13.85 14.84 -15.62
C ALA A 217 -12.87 14.14 -16.59
N LEU A 218 -11.89 13.38 -16.07
CA LEU A 218 -10.94 12.61 -16.89
C LEU A 218 -11.61 11.56 -17.78
N ARG A 219 -12.70 10.97 -17.31
CA ARG A 219 -13.53 10.03 -18.11
C ARG A 219 -14.49 10.72 -19.07
N GLY A 220 -14.55 12.06 -19.11
CA GLY A 220 -15.50 12.80 -19.95
C GLY A 220 -16.96 12.51 -19.62
N ARG A 221 -17.27 12.13 -18.38
CA ARG A 221 -18.62 11.74 -17.95
C ARG A 221 -19.29 12.85 -17.15
N ARG A 222 -20.61 12.75 -16.98
CA ARG A 222 -21.39 13.60 -16.06
C ARG A 222 -22.00 12.71 -14.99
N ARG A 223 -21.70 13.00 -13.72
CA ARG A 223 -22.17 12.22 -12.57
C ARG A 223 -22.64 13.15 -11.48
N ALA A 224 -23.73 12.79 -10.80
CA ALA A 224 -24.18 13.51 -9.62
C ALA A 224 -23.69 12.80 -8.36
N ILE A 225 -23.17 13.58 -7.39
CA ILE A 225 -22.78 13.07 -6.08
C ILE A 225 -23.71 13.71 -5.05
N VAL A 226 -24.54 12.91 -4.41
CA VAL A 226 -25.50 13.32 -3.39
C VAL A 226 -25.02 12.85 -2.03
N GLU A 227 -24.69 13.79 -1.16
CA GLU A 227 -24.33 13.48 0.22
C GLU A 227 -25.58 13.22 1.05
N VAL A 228 -25.54 12.14 1.84
CA VAL A 228 -26.60 11.80 2.77
C VAL A 228 -26.05 11.72 4.20
N PRO A 229 -26.78 12.27 5.20
CA PRO A 229 -26.27 12.36 6.56
C PRO A 229 -26.12 11.01 7.26
N ILE A 230 -26.85 9.99 6.83
CA ILE A 230 -26.89 8.67 7.47
C ILE A 230 -26.87 7.57 6.41
N LEU A 231 -25.68 7.02 6.16
CA LEU A 231 -25.56 5.68 5.61
C LEU A 231 -24.81 4.82 6.63
N SER A 232 -25.47 3.75 7.10
CA SER A 232 -24.77 2.80 7.96
C SER A 232 -23.63 2.14 7.17
N PRO A 233 -22.47 1.85 7.79
CA PRO A 233 -21.35 1.18 7.11
C PRO A 233 -21.74 -0.16 6.50
N ARG A 234 -22.75 -0.84 7.08
CA ARG A 234 -23.28 -2.10 6.55
C ARG A 234 -24.02 -1.90 5.23
N LEU A 235 -24.84 -0.85 5.12
CA LEU A 235 -25.59 -0.56 3.89
C LEU A 235 -24.65 -0.13 2.77
N SER A 236 -23.66 0.72 3.05
CA SER A 236 -22.69 1.18 2.05
C SER A 236 -21.77 0.05 1.57
N SER A 237 -21.41 -0.92 2.42
CA SER A 237 -20.58 -2.06 2.00
C SER A 237 -21.34 -3.09 1.14
N TYR A 238 -22.62 -3.32 1.41
CA TYR A 238 -23.47 -4.18 0.58
C TYR A 238 -23.68 -3.60 -0.81
N TRP A 239 -23.89 -2.30 -0.90
CA TRP A 239 -24.11 -1.60 -2.14
C TRP A 239 -22.82 -1.52 -2.99
N LEU A 240 -21.66 -1.27 -2.37
CA LEU A 240 -20.37 -1.32 -3.03
C LEU A 240 -20.08 -2.68 -3.67
N HIS A 241 -20.45 -3.79 -3.02
CA HIS A 241 -20.27 -5.12 -3.57
C HIS A 241 -21.08 -5.37 -4.86
N LEU A 242 -22.25 -4.75 -4.99
CA LEU A 242 -23.10 -4.88 -6.18
C LEU A 242 -22.56 -4.07 -7.38
N VAL A 243 -21.80 -3.00 -7.12
CA VAL A 243 -21.40 -2.05 -8.17
C VAL A 243 -19.89 -2.03 -8.45
N THR A 244 -19.07 -2.70 -7.67
CA THR A 244 -17.62 -2.75 -7.90
C THR A 244 -17.11 -4.18 -8.12
N PRO A 245 -16.04 -4.39 -8.91
CA PRO A 245 -15.42 -5.71 -9.07
C PRO A 245 -14.61 -6.13 -7.83
N VAL A 246 -14.48 -5.27 -6.83
CA VAL A 246 -13.69 -5.52 -5.63
C VAL A 246 -14.47 -6.44 -4.68
N ARG A 247 -13.83 -7.53 -4.24
CA ARG A 247 -14.45 -8.47 -3.29
C ARG A 247 -14.86 -7.76 -2.00
N ALA A 248 -16.04 -8.07 -1.47
CA ALA A 248 -16.60 -7.43 -0.28
C ALA A 248 -15.65 -7.46 0.94
N GLY A 249 -14.87 -8.54 1.10
CA GLY A 249 -13.86 -8.67 2.16
C GLY A 249 -12.72 -7.66 2.06
N VAL A 250 -12.45 -7.11 0.87
CA VAL A 250 -11.44 -6.05 0.64
C VAL A 250 -12.10 -4.68 0.67
N ALA A 251 -13.26 -4.52 0.03
CA ALA A 251 -13.94 -3.23 -0.08
C ALA A 251 -14.37 -2.67 1.30
N ARG A 252 -14.87 -3.53 2.20
CA ARG A 252 -15.37 -3.09 3.50
C ARG A 252 -14.29 -2.49 4.41
N PRO A 253 -13.14 -3.12 4.66
CA PRO A 253 -12.05 -2.52 5.44
C PRO A 253 -11.53 -1.21 4.83
N LEU A 254 -11.46 -1.13 3.48
CA LEU A 254 -11.07 0.09 2.79
C LEU A 254 -12.05 1.23 3.06
N VAL A 255 -13.35 1.00 2.91
CA VAL A 255 -14.39 2.03 3.19
C VAL A 255 -14.39 2.47 4.66
N GLU A 256 -14.16 1.55 5.59
CA GLU A 256 -14.01 1.90 7.01
C GLU A 256 -12.78 2.79 7.25
N GLY A 257 -11.70 2.58 6.49
CA GLY A 257 -10.49 3.41 6.50
C GLY A 257 -10.70 4.85 6.00
N LEU A 258 -11.66 5.07 5.09
CA LEU A 258 -11.96 6.39 4.52
C LEU A 258 -12.49 7.43 5.54
N ARG A 259 -12.84 7.00 6.74
CA ARG A 259 -13.29 7.88 7.82
C ARG A 259 -12.15 8.61 8.54
N ASN A 260 -10.93 8.13 8.39
CA ASN A 260 -9.76 8.73 8.98
C ASN A 260 -9.10 9.67 7.97
N PRO A 261 -8.76 10.92 8.35
CA PRO A 261 -7.91 11.76 7.52
C PRO A 261 -6.56 11.09 7.27
N THR A 262 -6.12 11.11 6.01
CA THR A 262 -4.84 10.53 5.60
C THR A 262 -4.00 11.60 4.89
N VAL A 263 -3.60 12.62 5.64
CA VAL A 263 -2.78 13.75 5.18
C VAL A 263 -1.41 13.67 5.85
N VAL A 264 -0.37 13.90 5.08
CA VAL A 264 1.03 13.93 5.53
C VAL A 264 1.23 14.96 6.62
N ARG A 265 1.90 14.57 7.68
CA ARG A 265 2.32 15.44 8.80
C ARG A 265 3.83 15.55 8.91
N ASP A 266 4.55 14.60 8.32
CA ASP A 266 6.01 14.54 8.29
C ASP A 266 6.48 14.55 6.83
N ASP A 267 7.17 15.60 6.44
CA ASP A 267 7.68 15.78 5.08
C ASP A 267 9.18 15.48 4.94
N ARG A 268 9.84 14.94 5.98
CA ARG A 268 11.27 14.64 6.01
C ARG A 268 11.71 13.77 4.83
N ILE A 269 10.86 12.89 4.34
CA ILE A 269 11.18 12.07 3.17
C ILE A 269 11.46 12.90 1.91
N ARG A 270 10.81 14.06 1.74
CA ARG A 270 11.05 14.97 0.61
C ARG A 270 12.37 15.68 0.70
N GLN A 271 12.88 15.87 1.92
CA GLN A 271 14.21 16.45 2.16
C GLN A 271 15.29 15.39 1.97
N LEU A 272 15.02 14.15 2.41
CA LEU A 272 15.95 13.02 2.29
C LEU A 272 16.11 12.56 0.84
N LEU A 273 15.01 12.46 0.11
CA LEU A 273 14.94 11.99 -1.28
C LEU A 273 14.16 13.02 -2.13
N PRO A 274 14.78 14.17 -2.49
CA PRO A 274 14.11 15.23 -3.24
C PRO A 274 13.67 14.74 -4.61
N ARG A 275 12.39 14.97 -4.95
CA ARG A 275 11.83 14.66 -6.25
C ARG A 275 10.59 15.49 -6.56
N ALA A 276 10.34 15.71 -7.86
CA ALA A 276 9.06 16.25 -8.32
C ALA A 276 7.99 15.15 -8.21
N LEU A 277 6.94 15.43 -7.43
CA LEU A 277 5.84 14.47 -7.25
C LEU A 277 4.80 14.60 -8.35
N THR A 278 4.24 13.47 -8.74
CA THR A 278 3.19 13.37 -9.75
C THR A 278 1.85 13.84 -9.19
N SER A 279 1.18 14.78 -9.85
CA SER A 279 -0.15 15.24 -9.44
C SER A 279 -1.19 14.12 -9.54
N PHE A 280 -2.28 14.24 -8.75
CA PHE A 280 -3.38 13.28 -8.78
C PHE A 280 -3.94 13.10 -10.20
N ASN A 281 -4.14 14.20 -10.94
CA ASN A 281 -4.69 14.14 -12.29
C ASN A 281 -3.75 13.38 -13.25
N ALA A 282 -2.45 13.63 -13.19
CA ALA A 282 -1.47 12.94 -14.02
C ALA A 282 -1.40 11.43 -13.69
N ALA A 283 -1.37 11.09 -12.38
CA ALA A 283 -1.36 9.70 -11.93
C ALA A 283 -2.65 8.97 -12.31
N ALA A 284 -3.80 9.61 -12.12
CA ALA A 284 -5.11 9.05 -12.47
C ALA A 284 -5.25 8.85 -13.99
N SER A 285 -4.86 9.83 -14.81
CA SER A 285 -4.87 9.69 -16.27
C SER A 285 -4.02 8.51 -16.72
N ALA A 286 -2.77 8.44 -16.28
CA ALA A 286 -1.86 7.34 -16.62
C ALA A 286 -2.38 5.96 -16.18
N ALA A 287 -3.07 5.88 -15.02
CA ALA A 287 -3.68 4.64 -14.56
C ALA A 287 -4.92 4.26 -15.39
N LEU A 288 -5.75 5.25 -15.79
CA LEU A 288 -6.95 5.05 -16.61
C LEU A 288 -6.61 4.59 -18.03
N ASP A 289 -5.50 5.08 -18.60
CA ASP A 289 -5.04 4.69 -19.95
C ASP A 289 -4.57 3.22 -20.01
N GLN A 290 -4.25 2.63 -18.85
CA GLN A 290 -3.81 1.23 -18.72
C GLN A 290 -4.97 0.26 -18.38
N MET A 291 -6.17 0.77 -18.12
CA MET A 291 -7.36 -0.02 -17.73
C MET A 291 -8.26 -0.34 -18.91
#